data_34e223ba6e9abbcd92e6579f31ddb84a
#
_entry.id   34e223ba6e9abbcd92e6579f31ddb84a
#
_cell.length_a   1.000
_cell.length_b   1.000
_cell.length_c   1.000
_cell.angle_alpha   90.00
_cell.angle_beta   90.00
_cell.angle_gamma   90.00
#
_symmetry.space_group_name_H-M   'P 1'
#
loop_
_entity.id
_entity.type
_entity.pdbx_description
1 polymer ?
#
loop_
_entity_poly.entity_id
_entity_poly.type
_entity_poly.pdbx_seq_one_letter_code
_entity_poly.pdbx_strand_id
1 'polypeptide(L)'
;MIRAFVDEDVDAIQWLWDNGLSEYNFSSMKTTGKHTVFAPEHQLYSVARTYKPSANDPTRYKAAAHEIMDTVLATDAYKGVTIDFNTTANQLVANEQGQVLTVLATDENGQTVRYEAKKAVIMATGGYSGNAKMMSAFAKNGANYLVGGSTAADGYGIYMMQQVGANIDPTAMSYIPTFPMGHETAPGMGVIASSYMWKAGGISVNQEGFRFANENDADVVARETALEEQTNAIQYDIFTDKIIEDTEALNASVFWNFYYAPGKPYNSAVVCADSLAVLAEKLGIPAANLEATVKSYNEHVESGEPDEFGREYTEDAIKNNSAYCAAINKIEGEHYYAIPLKALVVMTLGGVSTNTDGQVLDVDGAVIPGLYAAGECVGGIWGRFVSGGTGVMGPIVFGRLAARAAMETEPATGYTLKTPAAVITEDMFAKDADSAESLFDMSQPLADGEYEATVDGQEGPMTVKVTVAEGKIAAVVVAENHETQAVAAAALEK
;
A
#
# COMPACT_ATOMS: atom_id res chain seq x y z
N MET A 1 -21.33 1.81 9.24
CA MET A 1 -19.86 2.06 9.29
C MET A 1 -19.50 3.48 8.81
N ILE A 2 -19.67 3.85 7.53
CA ILE A 2 -19.27 5.19 7.00
C ILE A 2 -19.88 6.36 7.79
N ARG A 3 -21.16 6.29 8.18
CA ARG A 3 -21.79 7.33 9.01
C ARG A 3 -21.09 7.46 10.37
N ALA A 4 -20.80 6.33 11.04
CA ALA A 4 -20.09 6.36 12.33
C ALA A 4 -18.68 6.96 12.19
N PHE A 5 -17.98 6.67 11.07
CA PHE A 5 -16.70 7.31 10.78
C PHE A 5 -16.84 8.84 10.67
N VAL A 6 -17.81 9.33 9.88
CA VAL A 6 -18.01 10.78 9.67
C VAL A 6 -18.46 11.50 10.95
N ASP A 7 -19.29 10.83 11.76
CA ASP A 7 -19.80 11.44 13.01
C ASP A 7 -18.72 11.52 14.10
N GLU A 8 -17.70 10.65 14.07
CA GLU A 8 -16.66 10.54 15.10
C GLU A 8 -15.28 11.10 14.70
N ASP A 9 -15.04 11.42 13.41
CA ASP A 9 -13.71 11.78 12.92
C ASP A 9 -13.21 13.12 13.52
N VAL A 10 -14.10 14.08 13.72
CA VAL A 10 -13.76 15.38 14.34
C VAL A 10 -13.32 15.19 15.80
N ASP A 11 -14.05 14.37 16.56
CA ASP A 11 -13.70 14.06 17.94
C ASP A 11 -12.41 13.23 18.02
N ALA A 12 -12.12 12.41 17.01
CA ALA A 12 -10.89 11.65 16.93
C ALA A 12 -9.68 12.57 16.66
N ILE A 13 -9.80 13.56 15.79
CA ILE A 13 -8.77 14.59 15.59
C ILE A 13 -8.57 15.42 16.85
N GLN A 14 -9.64 15.85 17.52
CA GLN A 14 -9.53 16.60 18.75
C GLN A 14 -8.80 15.79 19.84
N TRP A 15 -9.12 14.50 19.94
CA TRP A 15 -8.43 13.58 20.85
C TRP A 15 -6.92 13.48 20.55
N LEU A 16 -6.51 13.42 19.28
CA LEU A 16 -5.09 13.45 18.90
C LEU A 16 -4.41 14.74 19.36
N TRP A 17 -5.06 15.88 19.15
CA TRP A 17 -4.54 17.18 19.60
C TRP A 17 -4.40 17.25 21.12
N ASP A 18 -5.39 16.78 21.85
CA ASP A 18 -5.38 16.75 23.32
C ASP A 18 -4.29 15.79 23.88
N ASN A 19 -3.83 14.84 23.05
CA ASN A 19 -2.78 13.90 23.39
C ASN A 19 -1.41 14.21 22.73
N GLY A 20 -1.12 15.48 22.49
CA GLY A 20 0.21 15.95 22.13
C GLY A 20 0.44 16.21 20.64
N LEU A 21 -0.56 15.97 19.79
CA LEU A 21 -0.45 16.17 18.33
C LEU A 21 -1.03 17.49 17.84
N SER A 22 -1.10 18.53 18.70
CA SER A 22 -1.66 19.83 18.36
C SER A 22 -0.90 20.59 17.28
N GLU A 23 0.35 20.21 17.01
CA GLU A 23 1.15 20.77 15.92
C GLU A 23 0.72 20.26 14.53
N TYR A 24 -0.05 19.17 14.47
CA TYR A 24 -0.69 18.70 13.25
C TYR A 24 -1.81 19.65 12.88
N ASN A 25 -1.49 20.73 12.21
CA ASN A 25 -2.48 21.75 11.89
C ASN A 25 -2.68 21.91 10.38
N PHE A 26 -3.82 22.50 10.01
CA PHE A 26 -4.17 22.79 8.63
C PHE A 26 -3.29 23.81 7.94
N SER A 27 -2.56 24.63 8.67
CA SER A 27 -1.88 25.80 8.14
C SER A 27 -0.73 25.46 7.19
N SER A 28 -0.21 24.23 7.26
CA SER A 28 0.85 23.75 6.37
C SER A 28 0.33 23.17 5.05
N MET A 29 -0.98 22.99 4.89
CA MET A 29 -1.55 22.46 3.68
C MET A 29 -2.07 23.56 2.76
N LYS A 30 -1.29 23.92 1.75
CA LYS A 30 -1.79 24.56 0.55
C LYS A 30 -2.61 23.56 -0.25
N THR A 31 -3.74 23.12 0.26
CA THR A 31 -4.63 22.33 -0.56
C THR A 31 -5.52 23.28 -1.34
N THR A 32 -5.56 23.07 -2.59
CA THR A 32 -6.46 23.74 -3.53
C THR A 32 -7.92 23.32 -3.35
N GLY A 33 -8.24 22.58 -2.30
CA GLY A 33 -9.61 22.10 -2.03
C GLY A 33 -10.09 20.99 -2.94
N LYS A 34 -9.28 20.53 -3.88
CA LYS A 34 -9.62 19.40 -4.76
C LYS A 34 -8.82 18.18 -4.35
N HIS A 35 -9.52 17.10 -4.05
CA HIS A 35 -8.92 15.79 -3.88
C HIS A 35 -8.80 15.13 -5.26
N THR A 36 -7.58 14.91 -5.74
CA THR A 36 -7.30 14.47 -7.10
C THR A 36 -7.53 12.97 -7.34
N VAL A 37 -7.96 12.21 -6.34
CA VAL A 37 -8.23 10.76 -6.44
C VAL A 37 -9.67 10.40 -6.71
N PHE A 38 -10.57 11.39 -6.84
CA PHE A 38 -11.97 11.14 -7.17
C PHE A 38 -12.33 11.67 -8.55
N ALA A 39 -13.30 11.04 -9.17
CA ALA A 39 -13.92 11.57 -10.38
C ALA A 39 -14.35 13.04 -10.17
N PRO A 40 -14.30 13.90 -11.21
CA PRO A 40 -14.56 15.33 -11.05
C PRO A 40 -15.88 15.66 -10.35
N GLU A 41 -16.92 14.88 -10.55
CA GLU A 41 -18.22 15.00 -9.91
C GLU A 41 -18.22 14.68 -8.41
N HIS A 42 -17.19 13.96 -7.94
CA HIS A 42 -16.99 13.63 -6.53
C HIS A 42 -15.96 14.52 -5.83
N GLN A 43 -15.36 15.47 -6.54
CA GLN A 43 -14.41 16.43 -5.98
C GLN A 43 -15.12 17.62 -5.32
N LEU A 44 -15.87 17.35 -4.27
CA LEU A 44 -16.81 18.30 -3.69
C LEU A 44 -16.21 19.20 -2.60
N TYR A 45 -14.88 19.17 -2.36
CA TYR A 45 -14.30 19.90 -1.23
C TYR A 45 -13.89 21.32 -1.61
N SER A 46 -14.54 22.29 -1.02
CA SER A 46 -14.06 23.68 -0.98
C SER A 46 -13.08 23.95 0.16
N VAL A 47 -12.93 23.01 1.08
CA VAL A 47 -12.13 23.14 2.32
C VAL A 47 -11.14 21.99 2.42
N ALA A 48 -9.91 22.27 2.82
CA ALA A 48 -8.90 21.26 3.11
C ALA A 48 -9.34 20.37 4.28
N ARG A 49 -9.22 19.05 4.12
CA ARG A 49 -9.65 18.05 5.12
C ARG A 49 -8.58 17.03 5.46
N THR A 50 -7.36 17.24 5.01
CA THR A 50 -6.23 16.37 5.31
C THR A 50 -5.28 17.10 6.26
N TYR A 51 -4.90 16.44 7.34
CA TYR A 51 -3.91 16.89 8.28
C TYR A 51 -2.58 16.19 7.98
N LYS A 52 -1.50 16.89 8.15
CA LYS A 52 -0.16 16.33 8.09
C LYS A 52 0.76 17.04 9.08
N PRO A 53 1.89 16.44 9.47
CA PRO A 53 2.89 17.07 10.29
C PRO A 53 3.30 18.43 9.74
N SER A 54 3.74 19.32 10.61
CA SER A 54 4.20 20.65 10.20
C SER A 54 5.34 20.52 9.19
N ALA A 55 5.28 21.34 8.13
CA ALA A 55 6.31 21.39 7.09
C ALA A 55 7.69 21.85 7.60
N ASN A 56 7.78 22.30 8.86
CA ASN A 56 9.02 22.79 9.43
C ASN A 56 9.93 21.69 10.00
N ASP A 57 9.46 20.44 10.02
CA ASP A 57 10.28 19.30 10.43
C ASP A 57 10.20 18.21 9.35
N PRO A 58 11.17 18.20 8.42
CA PRO A 58 11.18 17.20 7.36
C PRO A 58 11.39 15.77 7.87
N THR A 59 11.88 15.59 9.10
CA THR A 59 12.07 14.25 9.69
C THR A 59 10.75 13.64 10.14
N ARG A 60 9.76 14.44 10.51
CA ARG A 60 8.42 14.01 10.91
C ARG A 60 7.54 13.56 9.75
N TYR A 61 7.86 13.93 8.53
CA TYR A 61 7.04 13.64 7.35
C TYR A 61 6.96 12.14 6.99
N LYS A 62 7.95 11.35 7.42
CA LYS A 62 8.16 9.98 6.92
C LYS A 62 7.49 8.89 7.77
N ALA A 63 6.98 9.21 8.94
CA ALA A 63 6.53 8.20 9.90
C ALA A 63 5.25 8.63 10.66
N ALA A 64 4.26 9.19 9.96
CA ALA A 64 3.07 9.77 10.59
C ALA A 64 2.36 8.81 11.56
N ALA A 65 2.19 7.54 11.20
CA ALA A 65 1.53 6.57 12.08
C ALA A 65 2.39 6.22 13.30
N HIS A 66 3.69 6.05 13.12
CA HIS A 66 4.63 5.75 14.21
C HIS A 66 4.74 6.95 15.17
N GLU A 67 4.86 8.17 14.66
CA GLU A 67 4.90 9.38 15.47
C GLU A 67 3.61 9.60 16.28
N ILE A 68 2.44 9.28 15.68
CA ILE A 68 1.16 9.31 16.38
C ILE A 68 1.21 8.36 17.60
N MET A 69 1.64 7.11 17.37
CA MET A 69 1.75 6.10 18.42
C MET A 69 2.70 6.54 19.53
N ASP A 70 3.91 6.94 19.20
CA ASP A 70 4.92 7.35 20.17
C ASP A 70 4.47 8.57 20.99
N THR A 71 3.88 9.56 20.33
CA THR A 71 3.41 10.76 21.00
C THR A 71 2.28 10.46 21.99
N VAL A 72 1.29 9.67 21.56
CA VAL A 72 0.14 9.31 22.41
C VAL A 72 0.59 8.44 23.58
N LEU A 73 1.42 7.41 23.33
CA LEU A 73 1.92 6.51 24.38
C LEU A 73 2.82 7.20 25.41
N ALA A 74 3.51 8.28 25.01
CA ALA A 74 4.32 9.09 25.94
C ALA A 74 3.52 9.93 26.91
N THR A 75 2.21 10.09 26.72
CA THR A 75 1.37 10.90 27.61
C THR A 75 1.10 10.19 28.94
N ASP A 76 0.80 10.98 29.99
CA ASP A 76 0.53 10.45 31.32
C ASP A 76 -0.67 9.49 31.37
N ALA A 77 -1.63 9.68 30.48
CA ALA A 77 -2.82 8.84 30.37
C ALA A 77 -2.49 7.37 30.01
N TYR A 78 -1.36 7.12 29.34
CA TYR A 78 -0.97 5.80 28.84
C TYR A 78 0.21 5.16 29.60
N LYS A 79 0.70 5.78 30.68
CA LYS A 79 1.81 5.22 31.49
C LYS A 79 1.56 3.81 32.07
N GLY A 80 0.31 3.37 32.12
CA GLY A 80 -0.06 2.02 32.60
C GLY A 80 -0.21 0.97 31.51
N VAL A 81 0.03 1.33 30.25
CA VAL A 81 -0.05 0.38 29.13
C VAL A 81 1.24 -0.45 29.10
N THR A 82 1.09 -1.76 29.09
CA THR A 82 2.20 -2.69 28.85
C THR A 82 2.23 -3.07 27.38
N ILE A 83 3.41 -3.05 26.77
CA ILE A 83 3.64 -3.50 25.40
C ILE A 83 4.66 -4.63 25.46
N ASP A 84 4.23 -5.82 25.06
CA ASP A 84 5.08 -7.00 24.98
C ASP A 84 5.56 -7.17 23.54
N PHE A 85 6.80 -6.77 23.25
CA PHE A 85 7.43 -6.96 21.95
C PHE A 85 7.87 -8.41 21.74
N ASN A 86 8.14 -8.79 20.49
CA ASN A 86 8.60 -10.12 20.10
C ASN A 86 7.69 -11.25 20.62
N THR A 87 6.39 -10.97 20.73
CA THR A 87 5.39 -11.88 21.25
C THR A 87 4.28 -12.06 20.22
N THR A 88 4.17 -13.26 19.65
CA THR A 88 3.24 -13.57 18.57
C THR A 88 1.98 -14.21 19.10
N ALA A 89 0.82 -13.56 18.90
CA ALA A 89 -0.49 -14.13 19.21
C ALA A 89 -0.81 -15.28 18.23
N ASN A 90 -1.23 -16.43 18.77
CA ASN A 90 -1.44 -17.65 17.98
C ASN A 90 -2.88 -18.15 18.02
N GLN A 91 -3.62 -17.86 19.09
CA GLN A 91 -4.96 -18.41 19.26
C GLN A 91 -5.83 -17.52 20.16
N LEU A 92 -7.10 -17.39 19.78
CA LEU A 92 -8.15 -16.87 20.63
C LEU A 92 -8.88 -18.02 21.33
N VAL A 93 -9.24 -17.85 22.60
CA VAL A 93 -9.93 -18.88 23.38
C VAL A 93 -11.15 -18.27 24.06
N ALA A 94 -12.29 -18.92 23.87
CA ALA A 94 -13.51 -18.57 24.57
C ALA A 94 -13.62 -19.32 25.91
N ASN A 95 -14.25 -18.69 26.88
CA ASN A 95 -14.60 -19.32 28.15
C ASN A 95 -15.91 -20.21 28.02
N GLU A 96 -16.33 -20.82 29.10
CA GLU A 96 -17.53 -21.68 29.13
C GLU A 96 -18.83 -20.92 28.78
N GLN A 97 -18.85 -19.61 28.95
CA GLN A 97 -19.97 -18.74 28.62
C GLN A 97 -19.95 -18.27 27.15
N GLY A 98 -18.95 -18.70 26.38
CA GLY A 98 -18.74 -18.31 24.97
C GLY A 98 -18.09 -16.93 24.77
N GLN A 99 -17.56 -16.31 25.83
CA GLN A 99 -16.82 -15.04 25.69
C GLN A 99 -15.37 -15.28 25.27
N VAL A 100 -14.90 -14.55 24.29
CA VAL A 100 -13.50 -14.58 23.85
C VAL A 100 -12.71 -13.59 24.71
N LEU A 101 -12.07 -14.12 25.75
CA LEU A 101 -11.31 -13.31 26.73
C LEU A 101 -9.87 -13.75 26.90
N THR A 102 -9.42 -14.77 26.18
CA THR A 102 -8.07 -15.29 26.31
C THR A 102 -7.35 -15.25 24.95
N VAL A 103 -6.10 -14.80 24.98
CA VAL A 103 -5.16 -14.89 23.87
C VAL A 103 -3.99 -15.77 24.29
N LEU A 104 -3.68 -16.79 23.50
CA LEU A 104 -2.45 -17.55 23.62
C LEU A 104 -1.44 -16.96 22.64
N ALA A 105 -0.21 -16.77 23.10
CA ALA A 105 0.88 -16.21 22.34
C ALA A 105 2.17 -17.00 22.57
N THR A 106 3.16 -16.80 21.72
CA THR A 106 4.53 -17.33 21.88
C THR A 106 5.48 -16.16 22.03
N ASP A 107 6.30 -16.17 23.07
CA ASP A 107 7.33 -15.16 23.31
C ASP A 107 8.60 -15.40 22.47
N GLU A 108 9.59 -14.53 22.60
CA GLU A 108 10.89 -14.61 21.90
C GLU A 108 11.69 -15.89 22.22
N ASN A 109 11.39 -16.55 23.36
CA ASN A 109 12.04 -17.78 23.78
C ASN A 109 11.28 -19.04 23.34
N GLY A 110 10.18 -18.87 22.55
CA GLY A 110 9.33 -19.96 22.11
C GLY A 110 8.39 -20.49 23.22
N GLN A 111 8.23 -19.75 24.33
CA GLN A 111 7.35 -20.15 25.42
C GLN A 111 5.93 -19.64 25.20
N THR A 112 4.96 -20.48 25.56
CA THR A 112 3.55 -20.07 25.50
C THR A 112 3.22 -19.11 26.65
N VAL A 113 2.74 -17.94 26.27
CA VAL A 113 2.23 -16.92 27.19
C VAL A 113 0.71 -16.87 27.07
N ARG A 114 0.03 -16.76 28.18
CA ARG A 114 -1.44 -16.68 28.25
C ARG A 114 -1.85 -15.31 28.78
N TYR A 115 -2.58 -14.58 27.95
CA TYR A 115 -3.18 -13.29 28.33
C TYR A 115 -4.67 -13.49 28.62
N GLU A 116 -5.13 -13.03 29.77
CA GLU A 116 -6.55 -13.08 30.17
C GLU A 116 -7.09 -11.67 30.30
N ALA A 117 -8.02 -11.33 29.43
CA ALA A 117 -8.71 -10.05 29.48
C ALA A 117 -9.81 -10.06 30.53
N LYS A 118 -9.94 -8.95 31.27
CA LYS A 118 -11.02 -8.79 32.25
C LYS A 118 -12.36 -8.44 31.62
N LYS A 119 -12.34 -7.77 30.46
CA LYS A 119 -13.53 -7.28 29.77
C LYS A 119 -13.62 -7.72 28.32
N ALA A 120 -12.55 -7.51 27.55
CA ALA A 120 -12.58 -7.76 26.12
C ALA A 120 -11.16 -7.93 25.53
N VAL A 121 -11.11 -8.59 24.38
CA VAL A 121 -9.96 -8.62 23.46
C VAL A 121 -10.28 -7.74 22.26
N ILE A 122 -9.39 -6.82 21.91
CA ILE A 122 -9.51 -5.98 20.72
C ILE A 122 -8.43 -6.42 19.74
N MET A 123 -8.84 -6.88 18.55
CA MET A 123 -7.94 -7.29 17.49
C MET A 123 -7.63 -6.08 16.59
N ALA A 124 -6.33 -5.79 16.42
CA ALA A 124 -5.83 -4.72 15.55
C ALA A 124 -4.61 -5.21 14.75
N THR A 125 -4.72 -6.39 14.19
CA THR A 125 -3.62 -7.20 13.65
C THR A 125 -3.25 -6.86 12.20
N GLY A 126 -3.86 -5.83 11.61
CA GLY A 126 -3.64 -5.49 10.21
C GLY A 126 -4.35 -6.43 9.24
N GLY A 127 -4.06 -6.23 7.95
CA GLY A 127 -4.62 -7.01 6.86
C GLY A 127 -3.76 -8.22 6.45
N TYR A 128 -3.73 -8.51 5.15
CA TYR A 128 -3.04 -9.69 4.61
C TYR A 128 -2.20 -9.42 3.36
N SER A 129 -1.86 -8.15 3.10
CA SER A 129 -1.05 -7.78 1.92
C SER A 129 0.34 -8.43 1.90
N GLY A 130 0.89 -8.81 3.05
CA GLY A 130 2.15 -9.54 3.18
C GLY A 130 2.05 -11.06 2.99
N ASN A 131 0.84 -11.61 2.75
CA ASN A 131 0.63 -13.05 2.57
C ASN A 131 0.30 -13.38 1.11
N ALA A 132 1.30 -13.79 0.35
CA ALA A 132 1.17 -14.09 -1.08
C ALA A 132 0.10 -15.15 -1.39
N LYS A 133 -0.11 -16.16 -0.52
CA LYS A 133 -1.14 -17.18 -0.72
C LYS A 133 -2.54 -16.62 -0.55
N MET A 134 -2.76 -15.78 0.47
CA MET A 134 -4.03 -15.07 0.63
C MET A 134 -4.27 -14.11 -0.53
N MET A 135 -3.25 -13.35 -0.93
CA MET A 135 -3.34 -12.47 -2.08
C MET A 135 -3.73 -13.23 -3.34
N SER A 136 -3.12 -14.39 -3.60
CA SER A 136 -3.46 -15.26 -4.74
C SER A 136 -4.86 -15.86 -4.66
N ALA A 137 -5.35 -16.13 -3.46
CA ALA A 137 -6.68 -16.70 -3.27
C ALA A 137 -7.80 -15.68 -3.54
N PHE A 138 -7.54 -14.38 -3.31
CA PHE A 138 -8.56 -13.34 -3.38
C PHE A 138 -8.41 -12.37 -4.56
N ALA A 139 -7.26 -12.36 -5.25
CA ALA A 139 -7.02 -11.53 -6.44
C ALA A 139 -6.40 -12.36 -7.57
N LYS A 140 -6.85 -12.12 -8.81
CA LYS A 140 -6.41 -12.83 -10.02
C LYS A 140 -4.90 -12.87 -10.20
N ASN A 141 -4.23 -11.74 -9.96
CA ASN A 141 -2.78 -11.58 -10.07
C ASN A 141 -2.13 -11.33 -8.70
N GLY A 142 -2.79 -11.69 -7.60
CA GLY A 142 -2.38 -11.32 -6.25
C GLY A 142 -0.96 -11.74 -5.86
N ALA A 143 -0.48 -12.87 -6.39
CA ALA A 143 0.91 -13.31 -6.19
C ALA A 143 1.95 -12.39 -6.85
N ASN A 144 1.54 -11.62 -7.87
CA ASN A 144 2.43 -10.75 -8.65
C ASN A 144 2.43 -9.30 -8.15
N TYR A 145 1.52 -8.95 -7.23
CA TYR A 145 1.48 -7.60 -6.68
C TYR A 145 2.70 -7.33 -5.81
N LEU A 146 3.24 -6.14 -5.94
CA LEU A 146 4.29 -5.67 -5.04
C LEU A 146 3.69 -5.30 -3.69
N VAL A 147 4.35 -5.69 -2.63
CA VAL A 147 3.99 -5.27 -1.27
C VAL A 147 4.66 -3.93 -0.98
N GLY A 148 3.86 -2.87 -0.89
CA GLY A 148 4.30 -1.53 -0.49
C GLY A 148 3.98 -1.20 0.97
N GLY A 149 3.27 -2.10 1.65
CA GLY A 149 2.92 -2.02 3.06
C GLY A 149 3.81 -2.87 3.96
N SER A 150 3.29 -3.25 5.12
CA SER A 150 3.99 -4.12 6.05
C SER A 150 3.90 -5.58 5.63
N THR A 151 5.04 -6.27 5.55
CA THR A 151 5.09 -7.73 5.37
C THR A 151 4.55 -8.50 6.58
N ALA A 152 4.40 -7.84 7.74
CA ALA A 152 3.76 -8.40 8.92
C ALA A 152 2.22 -8.42 8.83
N ALA A 153 1.64 -7.82 7.80
CA ALA A 153 0.21 -7.93 7.49
C ALA A 153 -0.05 -9.29 6.81
N ASP A 154 0.01 -10.36 7.58
CA ASP A 154 -0.04 -11.74 7.11
C ASP A 154 -1.45 -12.37 7.13
N GLY A 155 -2.44 -11.67 7.70
CA GLY A 155 -3.82 -12.13 7.81
C GLY A 155 -4.08 -13.12 8.94
N TYR A 156 -3.08 -13.48 9.74
CA TYR A 156 -3.25 -14.50 10.77
C TYR A 156 -4.26 -14.11 11.85
N GLY A 157 -4.32 -12.81 12.19
CA GLY A 157 -5.34 -12.32 13.13
C GLY A 157 -6.77 -12.46 12.62
N ILE A 158 -7.00 -12.29 11.31
CA ILE A 158 -8.32 -12.53 10.70
C ILE A 158 -8.66 -14.02 10.77
N TYR A 159 -7.68 -14.89 10.50
CA TYR A 159 -7.83 -16.34 10.64
C TYR A 159 -8.17 -16.74 12.09
N MET A 160 -7.46 -16.21 13.08
CA MET A 160 -7.75 -16.48 14.50
C MET A 160 -9.19 -16.11 14.88
N MET A 161 -9.69 -14.98 14.38
CA MET A 161 -11.09 -14.57 14.62
C MET A 161 -12.08 -15.50 13.92
N GLN A 162 -11.78 -15.96 12.70
CA GLN A 162 -12.60 -16.99 12.03
C GLN A 162 -12.70 -18.28 12.86
N GLN A 163 -11.61 -18.70 13.52
CA GLN A 163 -11.61 -19.93 14.34
C GLN A 163 -12.55 -19.85 15.56
N VAL A 164 -12.87 -18.65 16.03
CA VAL A 164 -13.86 -18.43 17.10
C VAL A 164 -15.23 -17.96 16.59
N GLY A 165 -15.50 -18.16 15.31
CA GLY A 165 -16.83 -17.98 14.74
C GLY A 165 -17.09 -16.66 14.01
N ALA A 166 -16.06 -15.80 13.85
CA ALA A 166 -16.25 -14.53 13.16
C ALA A 166 -16.67 -14.71 11.70
N ASN A 167 -17.61 -13.90 11.25
CA ASN A 167 -18.03 -13.84 9.87
C ASN A 167 -16.99 -13.10 9.03
N ILE A 168 -16.64 -13.66 7.88
CA ILE A 168 -15.82 -13.05 6.84
C ILE A 168 -16.60 -13.07 5.53
N ASP A 169 -16.79 -11.90 4.92
CA ASP A 169 -17.38 -11.81 3.60
C ASP A 169 -16.30 -12.09 2.52
N PRO A 170 -16.41 -13.21 1.77
CA PRO A 170 -15.45 -13.54 0.72
C PRO A 170 -15.38 -12.48 -0.37
N THR A 171 -16.46 -11.74 -0.63
CA THR A 171 -16.45 -10.64 -1.59
C THR A 171 -15.60 -9.48 -1.08
N ALA A 172 -15.73 -9.13 0.21
CA ALA A 172 -14.90 -8.09 0.81
C ALA A 172 -13.42 -8.47 0.82
N MET A 173 -13.08 -9.76 0.97
CA MET A 173 -11.69 -10.24 0.86
C MET A 173 -11.08 -10.01 -0.54
N SER A 174 -11.89 -9.90 -1.59
CA SER A 174 -11.39 -9.53 -2.93
C SER A 174 -11.16 -8.03 -3.14
N TYR A 175 -11.46 -7.19 -2.15
CA TYR A 175 -11.23 -5.76 -2.22
C TYR A 175 -9.80 -5.42 -1.81
N ILE A 176 -8.92 -5.47 -2.78
CA ILE A 176 -7.49 -5.24 -2.64
C ILE A 176 -7.12 -4.08 -3.55
N PRO A 177 -7.20 -2.83 -3.06
CA PRO A 177 -6.84 -1.68 -3.88
C PRO A 177 -5.35 -1.71 -4.19
N THR A 178 -5.02 -1.50 -5.46
CA THR A 178 -3.64 -1.43 -5.94
C THR A 178 -3.32 -0.03 -6.45
N PHE A 179 -2.05 0.29 -6.49
CA PHE A 179 -1.55 1.48 -7.17
C PHE A 179 -0.85 1.05 -8.47
N PRO A 180 -1.24 1.59 -9.63
CA PRO A 180 -0.65 1.22 -10.92
C PRO A 180 0.71 1.90 -11.15
N MET A 181 1.49 2.07 -10.12
CA MET A 181 2.74 2.82 -10.11
C MET A 181 3.75 2.21 -9.14
N GLY A 182 3.73 0.91 -8.94
CA GLY A 182 4.66 0.20 -8.08
C GLY A 182 5.99 -0.03 -8.79
N HIS A 183 7.08 0.50 -8.22
CA HIS A 183 8.44 0.16 -8.61
C HIS A 183 8.99 -0.92 -7.70
N GLU A 184 9.46 -2.03 -8.27
CA GLU A 184 10.03 -3.12 -7.50
C GLU A 184 11.42 -2.76 -6.98
N THR A 185 11.60 -2.75 -5.66
CA THR A 185 12.88 -2.43 -4.99
C THR A 185 13.58 -3.66 -4.43
N ALA A 186 12.84 -4.72 -4.20
CA ALA A 186 13.30 -6.05 -3.83
C ALA A 186 12.27 -7.08 -4.31
N PRO A 187 12.61 -8.37 -4.41
CA PRO A 187 11.66 -9.40 -4.87
C PRO A 187 10.32 -9.34 -4.16
N GLY A 188 9.23 -9.05 -4.90
CA GLY A 188 7.87 -8.94 -4.39
C GLY A 188 7.60 -7.71 -3.50
N MET A 189 8.56 -6.82 -3.34
CA MET A 189 8.42 -5.60 -2.56
C MET A 189 8.61 -4.36 -3.45
N GLY A 190 7.92 -3.28 -3.13
CA GLY A 190 8.03 -2.08 -3.93
C GLY A 190 7.62 -0.81 -3.22
N VAL A 191 7.82 0.28 -3.91
CA VAL A 191 7.44 1.63 -3.48
C VAL A 191 6.54 2.27 -4.51
N ILE A 192 5.71 3.22 -4.08
CA ILE A 192 4.96 4.06 -4.99
C ILE A 192 5.94 4.98 -5.71
N ALA A 193 6.04 4.87 -7.02
CA ALA A 193 7.01 5.60 -7.82
C ALA A 193 6.41 6.04 -9.17
N SER A 194 5.35 6.81 -9.14
CA SER A 194 4.71 7.32 -10.36
C SER A 194 5.60 8.30 -11.10
N SER A 195 5.81 8.05 -12.37
CA SER A 195 6.49 8.98 -13.26
C SER A 195 5.67 10.22 -13.62
N TYR A 196 4.33 10.12 -13.52
CA TYR A 196 3.37 11.11 -14.05
C TYR A 196 3.52 11.45 -15.55
N MET A 197 4.30 10.69 -16.32
CA MET A 197 4.54 10.91 -17.75
C MET A 197 3.24 10.88 -18.56
N TRP A 198 2.26 10.09 -18.14
CA TRP A 198 0.92 10.03 -18.72
C TRP A 198 0.19 11.38 -18.69
N LYS A 199 0.51 12.31 -17.76
CA LYS A 199 -0.08 13.66 -17.73
C LYS A 199 0.37 14.53 -18.90
N ALA A 200 1.54 14.27 -19.45
CA ALA A 200 2.13 15.03 -20.55
C ALA A 200 2.13 14.26 -21.88
N GLY A 201 1.33 13.21 -22.02
CA GLY A 201 1.20 12.44 -23.26
C GLY A 201 1.91 11.10 -23.26
N GLY A 202 2.52 10.67 -22.13
CA GLY A 202 3.00 9.29 -22.00
C GLY A 202 1.84 8.30 -22.06
N ILE A 203 2.15 7.06 -22.42
CA ILE A 203 1.20 5.95 -22.46
C ILE A 203 1.68 4.80 -21.59
N SER A 204 0.75 3.98 -21.13
CA SER A 204 1.04 2.73 -20.42
C SER A 204 0.70 1.54 -21.31
N VAL A 205 1.67 0.65 -21.55
CA VAL A 205 1.47 -0.57 -22.32
C VAL A 205 1.69 -1.81 -21.44
N ASN A 206 0.99 -2.89 -21.77
CA ASN A 206 1.13 -4.19 -21.10
C ASN A 206 2.34 -4.99 -21.67
N GLN A 207 2.55 -6.21 -21.18
CA GLN A 207 3.62 -7.09 -21.63
C GLN A 207 3.47 -7.55 -23.10
N GLU A 208 2.29 -7.43 -23.66
CA GLU A 208 2.01 -7.69 -25.07
C GLU A 208 2.27 -6.47 -25.97
N GLY A 209 2.63 -5.30 -25.40
CA GLY A 209 2.93 -4.07 -26.12
C GLY A 209 1.70 -3.23 -26.49
N PHE A 210 0.54 -3.49 -25.89
CA PHE A 210 -0.71 -2.78 -26.15
C PHE A 210 -1.10 -1.86 -24.98
N ARG A 211 -1.68 -0.70 -25.29
CA ARG A 211 -2.43 0.09 -24.31
C ARG A 211 -3.66 -0.68 -23.85
N PHE A 212 -4.11 -0.43 -22.65
CA PHE A 212 -5.21 -1.18 -22.03
C PHE A 212 -6.17 -0.29 -21.22
N ALA A 213 -5.89 1.01 -21.10
CA ALA A 213 -6.71 1.95 -20.34
C ALA A 213 -6.51 3.39 -20.82
N ASN A 214 -7.41 4.27 -20.40
CA ASN A 214 -7.22 5.71 -20.46
C ASN A 214 -6.31 6.15 -19.30
N GLU A 215 -5.08 6.49 -19.59
CA GLU A 215 -4.10 6.93 -18.58
C GLU A 215 -4.50 8.25 -17.91
N ASN A 216 -5.34 9.05 -18.56
CA ASN A 216 -5.87 10.30 -18.04
C ASN A 216 -7.25 10.16 -17.34
N ASP A 217 -7.73 8.92 -17.14
CA ASP A 217 -9.00 8.71 -16.42
C ASP A 217 -8.90 9.25 -14.99
N ALA A 218 -9.89 10.05 -14.62
CA ALA A 218 -10.00 10.58 -13.27
C ALA A 218 -10.43 9.51 -12.25
N ASP A 219 -11.04 8.43 -12.70
CA ASP A 219 -11.36 7.26 -11.88
C ASP A 219 -10.13 6.38 -11.70
N VAL A 220 -9.46 6.53 -10.56
CA VAL A 220 -8.28 5.72 -10.23
C VAL A 220 -8.60 4.23 -10.12
N VAL A 221 -9.81 3.88 -9.68
CA VAL A 221 -10.24 2.47 -9.57
C VAL A 221 -10.33 1.82 -10.95
N ALA A 222 -10.77 2.57 -11.96
CA ALA A 222 -10.81 2.07 -13.33
C ALA A 222 -9.40 1.74 -13.85
N ARG A 223 -8.42 2.61 -13.60
CA ARG A 223 -7.02 2.37 -13.99
C ARG A 223 -6.37 1.22 -13.22
N GLU A 224 -6.62 1.14 -11.91
CA GLU A 224 -6.15 0.04 -11.05
C GLU A 224 -6.71 -1.29 -11.56
N THR A 225 -8.02 -1.38 -11.74
CA THR A 225 -8.67 -2.60 -12.25
C THR A 225 -8.18 -2.98 -13.65
N ALA A 226 -7.95 -2.00 -14.52
CA ALA A 226 -7.43 -2.26 -15.85
C ALA A 226 -6.02 -2.89 -15.81
N LEU A 227 -5.16 -2.46 -14.90
CA LEU A 227 -3.83 -3.06 -14.70
C LEU A 227 -3.93 -4.45 -14.08
N GLU A 228 -4.81 -4.65 -13.09
CA GLU A 228 -5.01 -5.95 -12.45
C GLU A 228 -5.41 -7.05 -13.45
N GLU A 229 -6.07 -6.69 -14.55
CA GLU A 229 -6.47 -7.61 -15.61
C GLU A 229 -5.35 -7.97 -16.59
N GLN A 230 -4.23 -7.21 -16.61
CA GLN A 230 -3.11 -7.47 -17.51
C GLN A 230 -2.25 -8.64 -17.04
N THR A 231 -1.48 -9.22 -17.96
CA THR A 231 -0.54 -10.30 -17.68
C THR A 231 0.42 -9.88 -16.58
N ASN A 232 0.47 -10.64 -15.49
CA ASN A 232 1.29 -10.41 -14.30
C ASN A 232 1.07 -9.06 -13.60
N ALA A 233 0.00 -8.32 -13.94
CA ALA A 233 -0.26 -6.96 -13.47
C ALA A 233 0.95 -6.02 -13.67
N ILE A 234 1.59 -6.12 -14.85
CA ILE A 234 2.76 -5.32 -15.25
C ILE A 234 2.37 -4.35 -16.35
N GLN A 235 2.86 -3.13 -16.23
CA GLN A 235 2.82 -2.10 -17.27
C GLN A 235 4.20 -1.48 -17.50
N TYR A 236 4.35 -0.87 -18.66
CA TYR A 236 5.50 -0.04 -19.01
C TYR A 236 5.00 1.35 -19.37
N ASP A 237 5.42 2.37 -18.63
CA ASP A 237 5.14 3.75 -18.99
C ASP A 237 6.12 4.18 -20.09
N ILE A 238 5.61 4.48 -21.29
CA ILE A 238 6.40 4.83 -22.47
C ILE A 238 6.33 6.35 -22.69
N PHE A 239 7.48 6.99 -22.88
CA PHE A 239 7.58 8.44 -23.05
C PHE A 239 8.85 8.85 -23.82
N THR A 240 9.01 10.16 -24.08
CA THR A 240 10.11 10.73 -24.87
C THR A 240 10.69 11.96 -24.17
N ASP A 241 11.79 12.51 -24.71
CA ASP A 241 12.43 13.73 -24.19
C ASP A 241 11.43 14.88 -24.03
N LYS A 242 10.55 15.09 -25.01
CA LYS A 242 9.54 16.15 -24.96
C LYS A 242 8.55 15.97 -23.82
N ILE A 243 8.14 14.73 -23.56
CA ILE A 243 7.23 14.41 -22.46
C ILE A 243 7.91 14.63 -21.12
N ILE A 244 9.21 14.32 -21.00
CA ILE A 244 10.01 14.62 -19.81
C ILE A 244 10.03 16.13 -19.55
N GLU A 245 10.38 16.95 -20.57
CA GLU A 245 10.42 18.40 -20.45
C GLU A 245 9.10 18.99 -19.96
N ASP A 246 7.98 18.55 -20.54
CA ASP A 246 6.65 19.04 -20.17
C ASP A 246 6.24 18.56 -18.77
N THR A 247 6.66 17.36 -18.36
CA THR A 247 6.40 16.85 -17.02
C THR A 247 7.21 17.58 -15.95
N GLU A 248 8.46 17.95 -16.22
CA GLU A 248 9.28 18.75 -15.31
C GLU A 248 8.68 20.15 -15.07
N ALA A 249 8.12 20.77 -16.10
CA ALA A 249 7.45 22.05 -15.97
C ALA A 249 6.17 21.96 -15.12
N LEU A 250 5.52 20.81 -15.09
CA LEU A 250 4.24 20.60 -14.40
C LEU A 250 4.38 20.28 -12.93
N ASN A 251 5.46 19.63 -12.51
CA ASN A 251 5.77 19.37 -11.12
C ASN A 251 7.08 18.59 -10.97
N ALA A 252 8.03 19.13 -10.28
CA ALA A 252 9.01 18.34 -9.57
C ALA A 252 8.26 17.54 -8.46
N SER A 253 7.55 16.49 -8.82
CA SER A 253 6.94 15.62 -7.82
C SER A 253 8.05 14.82 -7.14
N VAL A 254 7.86 14.52 -5.85
CA VAL A 254 8.77 13.67 -5.07
C VAL A 254 9.06 12.34 -5.80
N PHE A 255 8.09 11.84 -6.56
CA PHE A 255 8.22 10.59 -7.31
C PHE A 255 9.02 10.70 -8.59
N TRP A 256 8.98 11.85 -9.29
CA TRP A 256 9.84 12.07 -10.44
C TRP A 256 11.31 12.13 -10.03
N ASN A 257 11.62 12.76 -8.90
CA ASN A 257 12.98 12.82 -8.36
C ASN A 257 13.56 11.45 -8.02
N PHE A 258 12.74 10.41 -7.87
CA PHE A 258 13.19 9.03 -7.73
C PHE A 258 13.87 8.53 -9.00
N TYR A 259 13.34 8.87 -10.18
CA TYR A 259 13.87 8.41 -11.46
C TYR A 259 14.93 9.34 -12.04
N TYR A 260 14.83 10.62 -11.74
CA TYR A 260 15.64 11.67 -12.33
C TYR A 260 15.99 12.76 -11.32
N ALA A 261 17.27 13.11 -11.28
CA ALA A 261 17.75 14.32 -10.61
C ALA A 261 18.57 15.15 -11.59
N PRO A 262 18.36 16.48 -11.68
CA PRO A 262 19.11 17.33 -12.61
C PRO A 262 20.62 17.12 -12.50
N GLY A 263 21.28 16.84 -13.63
CA GLY A 263 22.72 16.60 -13.70
C GLY A 263 23.19 15.21 -13.25
N LYS A 264 22.28 14.30 -12.91
CA LYS A 264 22.59 12.89 -12.64
C LYS A 264 22.05 12.00 -13.76
N PRO A 265 22.63 10.79 -13.98
CA PRO A 265 22.03 9.80 -14.87
C PRO A 265 20.66 9.37 -14.32
N TYR A 266 19.79 8.89 -15.22
CA TYR A 266 18.54 8.28 -14.80
C TYR A 266 18.79 7.08 -13.88
N ASN A 267 17.83 6.86 -12.96
CA ASN A 267 17.79 5.63 -12.18
C ASN A 267 17.80 4.40 -13.12
N SER A 268 18.43 3.31 -12.68
CA SER A 268 18.52 2.05 -13.43
C SER A 268 17.18 1.44 -13.85
N ALA A 269 16.08 1.85 -13.18
CA ALA A 269 14.73 1.49 -13.57
C ALA A 269 14.27 2.13 -14.89
N VAL A 270 14.91 3.22 -15.33
CA VAL A 270 14.55 3.88 -16.59
C VAL A 270 15.31 3.22 -17.73
N VAL A 271 14.56 2.57 -18.62
CA VAL A 271 15.10 1.97 -19.84
C VAL A 271 15.07 3.01 -20.96
N CYS A 272 16.21 3.23 -21.64
CA CYS A 272 16.34 4.19 -22.73
C CYS A 272 16.79 3.49 -24.00
N ALA A 273 16.28 3.95 -25.16
CA ALA A 273 16.65 3.44 -26.49
C ALA A 273 16.44 4.51 -27.57
N ASP A 274 17.17 4.37 -28.70
CA ASP A 274 17.10 5.28 -29.85
C ASP A 274 15.96 4.93 -30.82
N SER A 275 15.23 3.85 -30.54
CA SER A 275 14.03 3.46 -31.31
C SER A 275 13.09 2.60 -30.49
N LEU A 276 11.81 2.56 -30.91
CA LEU A 276 10.78 1.71 -30.26
C LEU A 276 11.12 0.21 -30.38
N ALA A 277 11.72 -0.22 -31.48
CA ALA A 277 12.13 -1.60 -31.66
C ALA A 277 13.20 -2.03 -30.66
N VAL A 278 14.23 -1.19 -30.46
CA VAL A 278 15.29 -1.44 -29.47
C VAL A 278 14.73 -1.32 -28.04
N LEU A 279 13.80 -0.38 -27.79
CA LEU A 279 13.13 -0.29 -26.49
C LEU A 279 12.36 -1.57 -26.18
N ALA A 280 11.57 -2.05 -27.13
CA ALA A 280 10.79 -3.29 -27.00
C ALA A 280 11.69 -4.52 -26.74
N GLU A 281 12.83 -4.61 -27.44
CA GLU A 281 13.83 -5.67 -27.21
C GLU A 281 14.34 -5.64 -25.76
N LYS A 282 14.71 -4.46 -25.26
CA LYS A 282 15.19 -4.26 -23.87
C LYS A 282 14.13 -4.62 -22.83
N LEU A 283 12.85 -4.39 -23.14
CA LEU A 283 11.72 -4.68 -22.25
C LEU A 283 11.23 -6.14 -22.37
N GLY A 284 11.70 -6.86 -23.38
CA GLY A 284 11.20 -8.23 -23.66
C GLY A 284 9.77 -8.27 -24.17
N ILE A 285 9.28 -7.23 -24.84
CA ILE A 285 7.92 -7.13 -25.39
C ILE A 285 7.93 -7.16 -26.93
N PRO A 286 6.81 -7.53 -27.62
CA PRO A 286 6.74 -7.57 -29.07
C PRO A 286 6.90 -6.19 -29.72
N ALA A 287 8.00 -5.96 -30.45
CA ALA A 287 8.31 -4.68 -31.08
C ALA A 287 7.22 -4.21 -32.06
N ALA A 288 6.68 -5.11 -32.89
CA ALA A 288 5.63 -4.78 -33.84
C ALA A 288 4.34 -4.28 -33.16
N ASN A 289 4.02 -4.80 -31.97
CA ASN A 289 2.85 -4.37 -31.21
C ASN A 289 3.10 -2.97 -30.61
N LEU A 290 4.26 -2.75 -30.02
CA LEU A 290 4.61 -1.43 -29.45
C LEU A 290 4.62 -0.34 -30.54
N GLU A 291 5.22 -0.63 -31.70
CA GLU A 291 5.24 0.31 -32.83
C GLU A 291 3.84 0.63 -33.35
N ALA A 292 2.98 -0.40 -33.49
CA ALA A 292 1.58 -0.23 -33.90
C ALA A 292 0.78 0.58 -32.85
N THR A 293 1.00 0.32 -31.57
CA THR A 293 0.37 1.05 -30.46
C THR A 293 0.75 2.52 -30.47
N VAL A 294 2.05 2.84 -30.58
CA VAL A 294 2.53 4.23 -30.63
C VAL A 294 2.03 4.94 -31.90
N LYS A 295 2.00 4.24 -33.04
CA LYS A 295 1.45 4.82 -34.27
C LYS A 295 -0.02 5.18 -34.10
N SER A 296 -0.84 4.27 -33.61
CA SER A 296 -2.26 4.53 -33.36
C SER A 296 -2.47 5.69 -32.38
N TYR A 297 -1.73 5.71 -31.28
CA TYR A 297 -1.76 6.82 -30.32
C TYR A 297 -1.44 8.17 -30.98
N ASN A 298 -0.37 8.23 -31.77
CA ASN A 298 0.04 9.46 -32.47
C ASN A 298 -1.01 9.94 -33.49
N GLU A 299 -1.73 9.03 -34.16
CA GLU A 299 -2.83 9.34 -35.06
C GLU A 299 -3.99 10.00 -34.31
N HIS A 300 -4.33 9.57 -33.10
CA HIS A 300 -5.33 10.20 -32.24
C HIS A 300 -4.88 11.60 -31.78
N VAL A 301 -3.61 11.75 -31.41
CA VAL A 301 -3.04 13.06 -31.07
C VAL A 301 -3.14 14.03 -32.26
N GLU A 302 -2.88 13.57 -33.51
CA GLU A 302 -2.96 14.41 -34.70
C GLU A 302 -4.39 14.79 -35.07
N SER A 303 -5.31 13.84 -34.97
CA SER A 303 -6.71 14.05 -35.37
C SER A 303 -7.52 14.80 -34.29
N GLY A 304 -7.11 14.72 -33.04
CA GLY A 304 -7.89 15.19 -31.88
C GLY A 304 -9.10 14.32 -31.53
N GLU A 305 -9.30 13.20 -32.25
CA GLU A 305 -10.41 12.30 -31.98
C GLU A 305 -10.09 11.40 -30.77
N PRO A 306 -11.08 11.14 -29.90
CA PRO A 306 -10.90 10.24 -28.77
C PRO A 306 -10.52 8.83 -29.24
N ASP A 307 -9.76 8.11 -28.40
CA ASP A 307 -9.40 6.71 -28.63
C ASP A 307 -10.46 5.73 -28.09
N GLU A 308 -10.21 4.44 -28.30
CA GLU A 308 -11.08 3.35 -27.84
C GLU A 308 -11.22 3.25 -26.32
N PHE A 309 -10.30 3.87 -25.56
CA PHE A 309 -10.35 3.94 -24.10
C PHE A 309 -11.02 5.21 -23.58
N GLY A 310 -11.47 6.09 -24.50
CA GLY A 310 -12.10 7.37 -24.17
C GLY A 310 -11.11 8.44 -23.72
N ARG A 311 -9.81 8.30 -24.02
CA ARG A 311 -8.84 9.37 -23.82
C ARG A 311 -9.06 10.45 -24.86
N GLU A 312 -9.15 11.69 -24.42
CA GLU A 312 -9.37 12.87 -25.26
C GLU A 312 -8.04 13.59 -25.54
N TYR A 313 -7.93 14.18 -26.76
CA TYR A 313 -6.69 14.75 -27.28
C TYR A 313 -6.88 16.22 -27.71
N THR A 314 -7.75 16.96 -27.05
CA THR A 314 -8.05 18.37 -27.37
C THR A 314 -7.55 19.32 -26.28
N GLU A 315 -7.41 20.61 -26.64
CA GLU A 315 -7.14 21.65 -25.62
C GLU A 315 -8.23 21.72 -24.54
N ASP A 316 -9.47 21.37 -24.88
CA ASP A 316 -10.55 21.35 -23.91
C ASP A 316 -10.40 20.17 -22.92
N ALA A 317 -9.83 19.04 -23.35
CA ALA A 317 -9.47 17.95 -22.45
C ALA A 317 -8.48 18.41 -21.38
N ILE A 318 -7.46 19.19 -21.76
CA ILE A 318 -6.50 19.78 -20.80
C ILE A 318 -7.23 20.68 -19.80
N LYS A 319 -8.12 21.58 -20.28
CA LYS A 319 -8.86 22.51 -19.41
C LYS A 319 -9.80 21.79 -18.44
N ASN A 320 -10.54 20.80 -18.97
CA ASN A 320 -11.58 20.10 -18.21
C ASN A 320 -11.01 19.06 -17.25
N ASN A 321 -9.82 18.51 -17.56
CA ASN A 321 -9.19 17.43 -16.81
C ASN A 321 -7.74 17.76 -16.39
N SER A 322 -7.48 19.01 -16.03
CA SER A 322 -6.13 19.52 -15.74
C SER A 322 -5.39 18.81 -14.60
N ALA A 323 -6.08 18.05 -13.76
CA ALA A 323 -5.47 17.23 -12.74
C ALA A 323 -4.80 15.98 -13.31
N TYR A 324 -5.30 15.47 -14.44
CA TYR A 324 -4.86 14.22 -15.05
C TYR A 324 -4.33 14.39 -16.47
N CYS A 325 -4.61 15.51 -17.14
CA CYS A 325 -4.09 15.85 -18.46
C CYS A 325 -3.55 17.28 -18.43
N ALA A 326 -2.26 17.46 -18.58
CA ALA A 326 -1.63 18.78 -18.52
C ALA A 326 -0.99 19.16 -19.83
N ALA A 327 -0.60 18.20 -20.66
CA ALA A 327 -0.15 18.38 -22.03
C ALA A 327 -0.49 17.15 -22.88
N ILE A 328 -0.55 17.35 -24.18
CA ILE A 328 -0.78 16.29 -25.17
C ILE A 328 0.40 16.32 -26.13
N ASN A 329 1.21 15.26 -26.09
CA ASN A 329 2.37 15.09 -26.93
C ASN A 329 2.32 13.76 -27.65
N LYS A 330 2.86 13.74 -28.87
CA LYS A 330 3.17 12.50 -29.58
C LYS A 330 4.33 11.77 -28.90
N ILE A 331 4.38 10.46 -29.10
CA ILE A 331 5.53 9.65 -28.77
C ILE A 331 6.41 9.58 -30.02
N GLU A 332 7.26 10.57 -30.18
CA GLU A 332 8.24 10.70 -31.26
C GLU A 332 9.45 11.51 -30.77
N GLY A 333 10.63 11.20 -31.26
CA GLY A 333 11.86 11.88 -30.85
C GLY A 333 13.12 11.08 -31.16
N GLU A 334 14.25 11.54 -30.64
CA GLU A 334 15.54 10.87 -30.78
C GLU A 334 15.69 9.73 -29.76
N HIS A 335 15.06 9.89 -28.56
CA HIS A 335 15.12 8.89 -27.50
C HIS A 335 13.72 8.50 -27.03
N TYR A 336 13.59 7.22 -26.75
CA TYR A 336 12.40 6.59 -26.19
C TYR A 336 12.75 6.00 -24.83
N TYR A 337 11.89 6.20 -23.88
CA TYR A 337 12.08 5.75 -22.51
C TYR A 337 10.93 4.86 -22.06
N ALA A 338 11.25 3.97 -21.14
CA ALA A 338 10.25 3.18 -20.43
C ALA A 338 10.57 3.06 -18.96
N ILE A 339 9.52 3.01 -18.13
CA ILE A 339 9.61 2.66 -16.73
C ILE A 339 8.72 1.42 -16.51
N PRO A 340 9.31 0.26 -16.15
CA PRO A 340 8.55 -0.91 -15.74
C PRO A 340 7.88 -0.66 -14.39
N LEU A 341 6.58 -0.89 -14.33
CA LEU A 341 5.76 -0.73 -13.13
C LEU A 341 4.87 -1.95 -12.94
N LYS A 342 4.53 -2.25 -11.70
CA LYS A 342 3.61 -3.31 -11.31
C LYS A 342 2.47 -2.76 -10.45
N ALA A 343 1.39 -3.49 -10.37
CA ALA A 343 0.38 -3.25 -9.34
C ALA A 343 1.03 -3.38 -7.96
N LEU A 344 0.85 -2.38 -7.11
CA LEU A 344 1.41 -2.31 -5.78
C LEU A 344 0.30 -2.22 -4.74
N VAL A 345 0.30 -3.12 -3.77
CA VAL A 345 -0.65 -3.12 -2.66
C VAL A 345 0.00 -2.52 -1.41
N VAL A 346 -0.72 -1.60 -0.76
CA VAL A 346 -0.29 -1.04 0.53
C VAL A 346 -1.22 -1.44 1.66
N MET A 347 -2.43 -1.88 1.35
CA MET A 347 -3.44 -2.34 2.30
C MET A 347 -4.45 -3.26 1.63
N THR A 348 -5.19 -4.01 2.45
CA THR A 348 -6.33 -4.83 2.05
C THR A 348 -7.59 -4.31 2.74
N LEU A 349 -8.76 -4.48 2.11
CA LEU A 349 -10.03 -3.97 2.62
C LEU A 349 -10.99 -5.08 3.08
N GLY A 350 -10.52 -6.32 3.02
CA GLY A 350 -11.18 -7.50 3.56
C GLY A 350 -10.81 -7.76 5.02
N GLY A 351 -11.67 -8.50 5.71
CA GLY A 351 -11.49 -8.85 7.12
C GLY A 351 -12.78 -9.34 7.74
N VAL A 352 -12.82 -9.36 9.07
CA VAL A 352 -14.01 -9.79 9.80
C VAL A 352 -15.13 -8.74 9.77
N SER A 353 -16.37 -9.19 9.89
CA SER A 353 -17.53 -8.31 10.02
C SER A 353 -17.64 -7.76 11.45
N THR A 354 -17.91 -6.46 11.56
CA THR A 354 -18.18 -5.80 12.85
C THR A 354 -19.42 -4.91 12.77
N ASN A 355 -19.98 -4.57 13.93
CA ASN A 355 -20.91 -3.46 14.04
C ASN A 355 -20.18 -2.11 14.23
N THR A 356 -20.91 -1.02 14.42
CA THR A 356 -20.35 0.33 14.60
C THR A 356 -19.53 0.50 15.87
N ASP A 357 -19.74 -0.34 16.86
CA ASP A 357 -19.02 -0.35 18.14
C ASP A 357 -17.77 -1.24 18.10
N GLY A 358 -17.40 -1.75 16.91
CA GLY A 358 -16.25 -2.61 16.70
C GLY A 358 -16.43 -4.05 17.24
N GLN A 359 -17.63 -4.44 17.67
CA GLN A 359 -17.90 -5.81 18.11
C GLN A 359 -17.90 -6.75 16.91
N VAL A 360 -17.16 -7.84 16.99
CA VAL A 360 -17.08 -8.85 15.93
C VAL A 360 -18.39 -9.63 15.86
N LEU A 361 -18.88 -9.83 14.63
CA LEU A 361 -20.12 -10.52 14.35
C LEU A 361 -19.87 -11.95 13.88
N ASP A 362 -20.74 -12.88 14.28
CA ASP A 362 -20.75 -14.24 13.76
C ASP A 362 -21.51 -14.33 12.41
N VAL A 363 -21.62 -15.54 11.86
CA VAL A 363 -22.27 -15.81 10.56
C VAL A 363 -23.77 -15.53 10.54
N ASP A 364 -24.41 -15.44 11.71
CA ASP A 364 -25.83 -15.08 11.85
C ASP A 364 -26.00 -13.58 12.14
N GLY A 365 -24.91 -12.81 12.21
CA GLY A 365 -24.88 -11.39 12.52
C GLY A 365 -25.02 -11.09 14.02
N ALA A 366 -24.90 -12.10 14.89
CA ALA A 366 -24.88 -11.90 16.33
C ALA A 366 -23.47 -11.51 16.81
N VAL A 367 -23.40 -10.73 17.90
CA VAL A 367 -22.12 -10.33 18.49
C VAL A 367 -21.45 -11.53 19.15
N ILE A 368 -20.16 -11.73 18.87
CA ILE A 368 -19.30 -12.66 19.61
C ILE A 368 -18.86 -11.95 20.89
N PRO A 369 -19.30 -12.42 22.07
CA PRO A 369 -19.06 -11.69 23.31
C PRO A 369 -17.59 -11.59 23.65
N GLY A 370 -17.15 -10.40 24.08
CA GLY A 370 -15.77 -10.14 24.50
C GLY A 370 -14.80 -9.93 23.35
N LEU A 371 -15.20 -10.08 22.08
CA LEU A 371 -14.33 -9.91 20.92
C LEU A 371 -14.67 -8.65 20.13
N TYR A 372 -13.67 -7.83 19.93
CA TYR A 372 -13.70 -6.59 19.16
C TYR A 372 -12.62 -6.58 18.10
N ALA A 373 -12.81 -5.79 17.03
CA ALA A 373 -11.79 -5.60 16.02
C ALA A 373 -11.83 -4.16 15.47
N ALA A 374 -10.66 -3.63 15.11
CA ALA A 374 -10.52 -2.32 14.48
C ALA A 374 -9.31 -2.29 13.53
N GLY A 375 -9.36 -1.36 12.59
CA GLY A 375 -8.31 -1.22 11.58
C GLY A 375 -8.47 -2.18 10.42
N GLU A 376 -7.36 -2.51 9.77
CA GLU A 376 -7.34 -3.23 8.49
C GLU A 376 -7.79 -4.71 8.59
N CYS A 377 -7.86 -5.27 9.79
CA CYS A 377 -8.43 -6.61 9.99
C CYS A 377 -9.96 -6.65 9.92
N VAL A 378 -10.62 -5.49 9.75
CA VAL A 378 -12.08 -5.36 9.63
C VAL A 378 -12.46 -5.12 8.18
N GLY A 379 -13.33 -5.97 7.63
CA GLY A 379 -13.83 -5.88 6.27
C GLY A 379 -15.12 -5.06 6.13
N GLY A 380 -15.43 -4.67 4.88
CA GLY A 380 -16.73 -4.09 4.54
C GLY A 380 -16.94 -2.62 4.94
N ILE A 381 -15.91 -1.90 5.39
CA ILE A 381 -16.04 -0.48 5.75
C ILE A 381 -16.01 0.41 4.50
N TRP A 382 -15.00 0.23 3.65
CA TRP A 382 -14.65 1.16 2.57
C TRP A 382 -15.11 0.72 1.18
N GLY A 383 -15.62 -0.52 1.03
CA GLY A 383 -15.88 -1.12 -0.27
C GLY A 383 -14.56 -1.44 -1.00
N ARG A 384 -14.48 -1.12 -2.31
CA ARG A 384 -13.31 -1.44 -3.14
C ARG A 384 -12.19 -0.39 -3.10
N PHE A 385 -12.43 0.76 -2.52
CA PHE A 385 -11.49 1.88 -2.54
C PHE A 385 -11.45 2.59 -1.19
N VAL A 386 -10.27 3.01 -0.79
CA VAL A 386 -10.04 3.84 0.39
C VAL A 386 -9.39 5.16 -0.01
N SER A 387 -10.00 6.24 0.43
CA SER A 387 -9.49 7.60 0.19
C SER A 387 -8.22 7.85 1.00
N GLY A 388 -7.29 8.64 0.45
CA GLY A 388 -6.08 9.04 1.15
C GLY A 388 -6.36 9.65 2.53
N GLY A 389 -5.62 9.22 3.55
CA GLY A 389 -5.78 9.61 4.95
C GLY A 389 -6.77 8.75 5.75
N THR A 390 -7.81 8.17 5.14
CA THR A 390 -8.78 7.34 5.84
C THR A 390 -8.19 6.01 6.32
N GLY A 391 -7.14 5.52 5.66
CA GLY A 391 -6.37 4.36 6.11
C GLY A 391 -5.68 4.55 7.45
N VAL A 392 -5.42 5.81 7.87
CA VAL A 392 -4.90 6.16 9.19
C VAL A 392 -6.03 6.54 10.14
N MET A 393 -6.95 7.40 9.71
CA MET A 393 -8.04 7.88 10.57
C MET A 393 -9.09 6.80 10.86
N GLY A 394 -9.34 5.88 9.93
CA GLY A 394 -10.27 4.77 10.15
C GLY A 394 -9.90 3.92 11.36
N PRO A 395 -8.67 3.38 11.46
CA PRO A 395 -8.19 2.67 12.65
C PRO A 395 -8.31 3.48 13.95
N ILE A 396 -8.03 4.78 13.91
CA ILE A 396 -8.12 5.66 15.09
C ILE A 396 -9.58 5.80 15.54
N VAL A 397 -10.49 6.10 14.60
CA VAL A 397 -11.92 6.26 14.89
C VAL A 397 -12.52 4.95 15.43
N PHE A 398 -12.38 3.85 14.68
CA PHE A 398 -12.97 2.57 15.06
C PHE A 398 -12.27 1.93 16.26
N GLY A 399 -10.96 2.16 16.44
CA GLY A 399 -10.26 1.73 17.65
C GLY A 399 -10.78 2.43 18.91
N ARG A 400 -11.09 3.72 18.82
CA ARG A 400 -11.71 4.47 19.93
C ARG A 400 -13.13 4.00 20.22
N LEU A 401 -13.94 3.76 19.18
CA LEU A 401 -15.29 3.20 19.32
C LEU A 401 -15.24 1.83 19.99
N ALA A 402 -14.40 0.92 19.49
CA ALA A 402 -14.21 -0.41 20.05
C ALA A 402 -13.75 -0.37 21.50
N ALA A 403 -12.79 0.52 21.84
CA ALA A 403 -12.29 0.64 23.20
C ALA A 403 -13.37 1.17 24.18
N ARG A 404 -14.17 2.16 23.77
CA ARG A 404 -15.29 2.66 24.57
C ARG A 404 -16.31 1.56 24.83
N ALA A 405 -16.75 0.86 23.78
CA ALA A 405 -17.71 -0.23 23.89
C ALA A 405 -17.15 -1.41 24.71
N ALA A 406 -15.88 -1.76 24.55
CA ALA A 406 -15.24 -2.81 25.35
C ALA A 406 -15.21 -2.51 26.84
N MET A 407 -15.09 -1.25 27.25
CA MET A 407 -15.15 -0.86 28.67
C MET A 407 -16.55 -1.02 29.28
N GLU A 408 -17.60 -0.96 28.49
CA GLU A 408 -18.99 -1.12 28.88
C GLU A 408 -19.51 -2.56 28.73
N THR A 409 -18.66 -3.49 28.23
CA THR A 409 -19.05 -4.88 28.00
C THR A 409 -19.48 -5.58 29.30
N GLU A 410 -20.67 -6.13 29.28
CA GLU A 410 -21.20 -6.95 30.37
C GLU A 410 -20.85 -8.44 30.16
N PRO A 411 -20.76 -9.24 31.25
CA PRO A 411 -20.55 -10.67 31.13
C PRO A 411 -21.63 -11.33 30.28
N ALA A 412 -21.25 -12.15 29.30
CA ALA A 412 -22.20 -12.91 28.51
C ALA A 412 -22.81 -14.07 29.31
N THR A 413 -24.04 -14.40 29.00
CA THR A 413 -24.75 -15.55 29.58
C THR A 413 -25.12 -16.52 28.46
N GLY A 414 -24.23 -17.50 28.21
CA GLY A 414 -24.59 -18.66 27.39
C GLY A 414 -24.59 -18.44 25.88
N TYR A 415 -23.56 -17.78 25.35
CA TYR A 415 -23.32 -17.73 23.90
C TYR A 415 -22.64 -19.02 23.42
N THR A 416 -23.09 -19.57 22.30
CA THR A 416 -22.48 -20.73 21.67
C THR A 416 -21.74 -20.28 20.41
N LEU A 417 -20.42 -20.52 20.36
CA LEU A 417 -19.60 -20.22 19.18
C LEU A 417 -20.15 -20.94 17.94
N LYS A 418 -20.19 -20.24 16.84
CA LYS A 418 -20.56 -20.78 15.53
C LYS A 418 -19.33 -21.37 14.83
N THR A 419 -19.59 -22.21 13.84
CA THR A 419 -18.53 -22.69 12.94
C THR A 419 -18.80 -22.09 11.56
N PRO A 420 -18.09 -21.03 11.16
CA PRO A 420 -18.26 -20.43 9.85
C PRO A 420 -17.71 -21.35 8.75
N ALA A 421 -18.13 -21.12 7.51
CA ALA A 421 -17.43 -21.66 6.36
C ALA A 421 -15.99 -21.14 6.35
N ALA A 422 -15.03 -22.00 6.10
CA ALA A 422 -13.62 -21.60 6.01
C ALA A 422 -13.40 -20.73 4.78
N VAL A 423 -13.17 -19.45 4.98
CA VAL A 423 -12.73 -18.49 3.94
C VAL A 423 -11.22 -18.44 3.88
N ILE A 424 -10.57 -18.50 5.03
CA ILE A 424 -9.12 -18.57 5.20
C ILE A 424 -8.77 -19.94 5.76
N THR A 425 -7.78 -20.60 5.17
CA THR A 425 -7.35 -21.95 5.53
C THR A 425 -5.92 -21.96 6.09
N GLU A 426 -5.59 -22.94 6.89
CA GLU A 426 -4.29 -23.02 7.57
C GLU A 426 -3.11 -23.14 6.60
N ASP A 427 -3.31 -23.76 5.43
CA ASP A 427 -2.30 -23.90 4.39
C ASP A 427 -1.88 -22.56 3.77
N MET A 428 -2.71 -21.51 3.88
CA MET A 428 -2.34 -20.15 3.47
C MET A 428 -1.20 -19.55 4.32
N PHE A 429 -0.90 -20.15 5.47
CA PHE A 429 0.20 -19.71 6.36
C PHE A 429 1.41 -20.64 6.32
N ALA A 430 1.34 -21.74 5.56
CA ALA A 430 2.49 -22.60 5.37
C ALA A 430 3.59 -21.82 4.63
N LYS A 431 4.79 -21.79 5.20
CA LYS A 431 5.96 -21.22 4.54
C LYS A 431 6.36 -22.15 3.40
N ASP A 432 6.12 -21.72 2.16
CA ASP A 432 6.70 -22.39 1.02
C ASP A 432 8.19 -22.05 0.95
N ALA A 433 9.00 -23.06 0.72
CA ALA A 433 10.43 -22.88 0.55
C ALA A 433 10.79 -22.13 -0.74
N ASP A 434 9.84 -21.98 -1.69
CA ASP A 434 10.10 -21.55 -3.06
C ASP A 434 9.01 -20.60 -3.64
N SER A 435 8.49 -19.66 -2.89
CA SER A 435 7.48 -18.74 -3.43
C SER A 435 8.02 -17.34 -3.66
N ALA A 436 8.59 -17.10 -4.79
CA ALA A 436 8.45 -15.93 -5.67
C ALA A 436 9.35 -16.19 -6.88
N GLU A 437 8.83 -16.16 -8.09
CA GLU A 437 9.65 -15.83 -9.26
C GLU A 437 10.19 -14.42 -9.02
N SER A 438 11.38 -14.37 -8.43
CA SER A 438 12.14 -13.15 -8.26
C SER A 438 12.65 -12.73 -9.64
N LEU A 439 12.55 -11.45 -9.97
CA LEU A 439 13.29 -10.87 -11.09
C LEU A 439 14.82 -11.01 -10.90
N PHE A 440 15.24 -11.40 -9.70
CA PHE A 440 16.61 -11.72 -9.35
C PHE A 440 16.77 -13.24 -9.34
N ASP A 441 17.64 -13.77 -10.20
CA ASP A 441 18.00 -15.20 -10.19
C ASP A 441 18.81 -15.53 -8.91
N MET A 442 18.10 -15.89 -7.86
CA MET A 442 18.70 -16.30 -6.58
C MET A 442 19.25 -17.75 -6.62
N SER A 443 19.09 -18.47 -7.74
CA SER A 443 19.56 -19.83 -7.89
C SER A 443 21.03 -19.93 -8.27
N GLN A 444 21.66 -18.82 -8.71
CA GLN A 444 23.07 -18.78 -9.01
C GLN A 444 23.88 -18.77 -7.74
N PRO A 445 24.83 -19.70 -7.57
CA PRO A 445 25.72 -19.66 -6.42
C PRO A 445 26.53 -18.37 -6.46
N LEU A 446 26.51 -17.64 -5.35
CA LEU A 446 27.33 -16.45 -5.22
C LEU A 446 28.82 -16.85 -5.23
N ALA A 447 29.64 -16.17 -6.00
CA ALA A 447 31.07 -16.40 -5.97
C ALA A 447 31.63 -15.87 -4.62
N ASP A 448 32.56 -16.61 -4.01
CA ASP A 448 33.22 -16.15 -2.81
C ASP A 448 34.01 -14.86 -3.10
N GLY A 449 33.89 -13.90 -2.20
CA GLY A 449 34.55 -12.60 -2.35
C GLY A 449 33.94 -11.50 -1.51
N GLU A 450 34.52 -10.32 -1.63
CA GLU A 450 33.99 -9.07 -1.06
C GLU A 450 33.37 -8.24 -2.20
N TYR A 451 32.15 -7.82 -2.00
CA TYR A 451 31.41 -6.99 -2.94
C TYR A 451 31.06 -5.68 -2.26
N GLU A 452 31.21 -4.59 -3.00
CA GLU A 452 30.87 -3.26 -2.53
C GLU A 452 29.98 -2.58 -3.55
N ALA A 453 28.89 -2.00 -3.08
CA ALA A 453 28.00 -1.19 -3.88
C ALA A 453 27.65 0.08 -3.12
N THR A 454 27.70 1.20 -3.84
CA THR A 454 27.20 2.49 -3.34
C THR A 454 25.94 2.84 -4.09
N VAL A 455 24.87 3.10 -3.35
CA VAL A 455 23.57 3.54 -3.87
C VAL A 455 23.25 4.92 -3.30
N ASP A 456 22.59 5.74 -4.08
CA ASP A 456 22.06 7.00 -3.57
C ASP A 456 20.82 6.69 -2.70
N GLY A 457 20.95 6.87 -1.40
CA GLY A 457 19.85 6.88 -0.48
C GLY A 457 19.04 8.17 -0.53
N GLN A 458 18.04 8.31 0.30
CA GLN A 458 17.16 9.48 0.29
C GLN A 458 17.86 10.75 0.83
N GLU A 459 18.78 10.59 1.78
CA GLU A 459 19.52 11.69 2.42
C GLU A 459 21.00 11.76 2.02
N GLY A 460 21.45 10.80 1.21
CA GLY A 460 22.83 10.75 0.71
C GLY A 460 23.26 9.36 0.29
N PRO A 461 24.51 9.20 -0.13
CA PRO A 461 25.00 7.89 -0.56
C PRO A 461 25.04 6.91 0.60
N MET A 462 24.69 5.65 0.32
CA MET A 462 24.84 4.52 1.21
C MET A 462 25.74 3.48 0.55
N THR A 463 26.81 3.10 1.23
CA THR A 463 27.75 2.08 0.76
C THR A 463 27.59 0.81 1.57
N VAL A 464 27.27 -0.28 0.87
CA VAL A 464 27.09 -1.61 1.47
C VAL A 464 28.22 -2.52 1.00
N LYS A 465 28.87 -3.22 1.95
CA LYS A 465 29.85 -4.27 1.69
C LYS A 465 29.25 -5.62 2.07
N VAL A 466 29.34 -6.57 1.14
CA VAL A 466 28.85 -7.92 1.31
C VAL A 466 30.03 -8.89 1.20
N THR A 467 30.23 -9.71 2.21
CA THR A 467 31.21 -10.81 2.15
C THR A 467 30.48 -12.11 1.85
N VAL A 468 30.89 -12.78 0.79
CA VAL A 468 30.40 -14.12 0.41
C VAL A 468 31.48 -15.14 0.72
N ALA A 469 31.12 -16.21 1.43
CA ALA A 469 32.00 -17.36 1.73
C ALA A 469 31.18 -18.65 1.58
N GLU A 470 31.79 -19.64 0.94
CA GLU A 470 31.15 -20.93 0.66
C GLU A 470 29.81 -20.81 -0.12
N GLY A 471 29.75 -19.83 -1.05
CA GLY A 471 28.54 -19.56 -1.86
C GLY A 471 27.37 -18.92 -1.10
N LYS A 472 27.61 -18.43 0.12
CA LYS A 472 26.59 -17.82 0.98
C LYS A 472 27.04 -16.44 1.47
N ILE A 473 26.08 -15.57 1.73
CA ILE A 473 26.35 -14.28 2.39
C ILE A 473 26.80 -14.57 3.82
N ALA A 474 28.06 -14.26 4.12
CA ALA A 474 28.69 -14.44 5.42
C ALA A 474 28.62 -13.16 6.28
N ALA A 475 28.65 -11.98 5.66
CA ALA A 475 28.51 -10.71 6.35
C ALA A 475 27.95 -9.62 5.42
N VAL A 476 27.18 -8.72 5.99
CA VAL A 476 26.75 -7.46 5.35
C VAL A 476 27.15 -6.32 6.27
N VAL A 477 27.87 -5.34 5.74
CA VAL A 477 28.31 -4.15 6.50
C VAL A 477 27.92 -2.90 5.74
N VAL A 478 27.19 -2.01 6.37
CA VAL A 478 26.95 -0.67 5.84
C VAL A 478 28.15 0.20 6.22
N ALA A 479 29.02 0.46 5.24
CA ALA A 479 30.29 1.16 5.44
C ALA A 479 30.09 2.69 5.49
N GLU A 480 29.09 3.21 4.79
CA GLU A 480 28.71 4.64 4.78
C GLU A 480 27.21 4.72 4.73
N ASN A 481 26.62 5.58 5.57
CA ASN A 481 25.19 5.76 5.68
C ASN A 481 24.88 7.21 6.06
N HIS A 482 24.12 7.88 5.20
CA HIS A 482 23.64 9.25 5.43
C HIS A 482 22.12 9.28 5.72
N GLU A 483 21.48 8.11 5.80
CA GLU A 483 20.05 8.02 6.11
C GLU A 483 19.74 8.38 7.56
N THR A 484 18.52 8.83 7.82
CA THR A 484 18.04 9.15 9.17
C THR A 484 18.18 7.94 10.08
N GLN A 485 19.03 8.01 11.09
CA GLN A 485 19.35 6.88 11.98
C GLN A 485 18.11 6.25 12.62
N ALA A 486 17.10 7.06 12.95
CA ALA A 486 15.86 6.55 13.53
C ALA A 486 15.06 5.61 12.61
N VAL A 487 15.29 5.66 11.29
CA VAL A 487 14.61 4.82 10.30
C VAL A 487 15.50 3.67 9.85
N ALA A 488 16.80 3.94 9.68
CA ALA A 488 17.76 2.98 9.17
C ALA A 488 18.29 2.00 10.24
N ALA A 489 18.35 2.40 11.52
CA ALA A 489 18.96 1.60 12.59
C ALA A 489 18.37 0.20 12.69
N ALA A 490 17.05 0.06 12.65
CA ALA A 490 16.39 -1.25 12.73
C ALA A 490 16.65 -2.16 11.51
N ALA A 491 16.98 -1.59 10.35
CA ALA A 491 17.36 -2.33 9.15
C ALA A 491 18.85 -2.65 9.12
N LEU A 492 19.68 -1.85 9.79
CA LEU A 492 21.13 -1.98 9.83
C LEU A 492 21.62 -2.93 10.93
N GLU A 493 20.78 -3.21 11.93
CA GLU A 493 21.10 -4.14 13.04
C GLU A 493 20.71 -5.60 12.74
N LYS A 494 20.03 -5.89 11.63
CA LYS A 494 19.67 -7.25 11.18
C LYS A 494 20.60 -7.75 10.09
#